data_9b9508f8745acd9443e3d0ade6a0ef88
#
_entry.id   9b9508f8745acd9443e3d0ade6a0ef88
#
_cell.length_a   1.000
_cell.length_b   1.000
_cell.length_c   1.000
_cell.angle_alpha   90.00
_cell.angle_beta   90.00
_cell.angle_gamma   90.00
#
_symmetry.space_group_name_H-M   'P 1'
#
loop_
_entity.id
_entity.type
_entity.pdbx_description
1 polymer ?
#
loop_
_entity_poly.entity_id
_entity_poly.type
_entity_poly.pdbx_seq_one_letter_code
_entity_poly.pdbx_strand_id
1 'polypeptide(L)'
;MMPSRRQAELVVATMVVIFVALTIEAHAFFGAKFEPQDGMIYHCAQAEVRPKNQEEYNVDWPGTSEYAAACGHQPKLIMHYISFDDRAIRLLEPTIRGIARKSHDYWPQIGLDFYRYGQPGHILKPIDITEDIAKGKYDGKIHRLATMFKQMKIPCFLRPGYEFGGNGQGRFASKIYWIQAWKRIYDIFQERKAHNVAFVWSALDARDFMDYYPGDAYVDWWAINVFVNNADQNQFINYFIQRAATHQKPVMIAESTPRYIGSVGGEASWNTWYQPYFNLAFKYPHVKAFCYINASWKGYPDPTFAYDCRIQRSSYVAARYREVMSNRSIIHAIKRSTH
;
A
#
# COMPACT_ATOMS: atom_id res chain seq x y z
N MET A 1 -40.63 36.93 -30.76
CA MET A 1 -40.68 37.32 -29.32
C MET A 1 -39.31 37.09 -28.73
N MET A 2 -38.60 38.15 -28.33
CA MET A 2 -37.33 38.02 -27.66
C MET A 2 -37.57 37.66 -26.18
N PRO A 3 -36.78 36.77 -25.59
CA PRO A 3 -36.93 36.42 -24.18
C PRO A 3 -36.63 37.62 -23.29
N SER A 4 -37.37 37.78 -22.18
CA SER A 4 -37.18 38.87 -21.25
C SER A 4 -35.81 38.79 -20.59
N ARG A 5 -35.24 39.96 -20.19
CA ARG A 5 -33.93 40.07 -19.55
C ARG A 5 -33.78 39.13 -18.33
N ARG A 6 -34.85 38.89 -17.56
CA ARG A 6 -34.88 37.91 -16.46
C ARG A 6 -34.75 36.45 -16.90
N GLN A 7 -35.28 36.09 -18.07
CA GLN A 7 -35.13 34.72 -18.62
C GLN A 7 -33.71 34.47 -19.13
N ALA A 8 -33.07 35.50 -19.71
CA ALA A 8 -31.67 35.41 -20.12
C ALA A 8 -30.71 35.28 -18.94
N GLU A 9 -30.97 36.01 -17.83
CA GLU A 9 -30.18 35.91 -16.60
C GLU A 9 -30.33 34.53 -15.91
N LEU A 10 -31.54 33.96 -15.94
CA LEU A 10 -31.79 32.61 -15.39
C LEU A 10 -31.13 31.52 -16.22
N VAL A 11 -31.11 31.64 -17.54
CA VAL A 11 -30.45 30.69 -18.45
C VAL A 11 -28.94 30.77 -18.29
N VAL A 12 -28.36 31.98 -18.14
CA VAL A 12 -26.92 32.18 -17.88
C VAL A 12 -26.52 31.64 -16.50
N ALA A 13 -27.34 31.89 -15.46
CA ALA A 13 -27.11 31.35 -14.12
C ALA A 13 -27.19 29.81 -14.09
N THR A 14 -28.17 29.23 -14.81
CA THR A 14 -28.30 27.77 -14.90
C THR A 14 -27.18 27.13 -15.72
N MET A 15 -26.72 27.78 -16.81
CA MET A 15 -25.55 27.30 -17.56
C MET A 15 -24.24 27.43 -16.76
N VAL A 16 -24.08 28.51 -15.99
CA VAL A 16 -22.89 28.65 -15.12
C VAL A 16 -22.88 27.62 -13.98
N VAL A 17 -24.03 27.31 -13.40
CA VAL A 17 -24.15 26.25 -12.37
C VAL A 17 -23.95 24.86 -12.99
N ILE A 18 -24.43 24.59 -14.20
CA ILE A 18 -24.18 23.33 -14.91
C ILE A 18 -22.68 23.23 -15.32
N PHE A 19 -22.05 24.34 -15.75
CA PHE A 19 -20.63 24.35 -16.09
C PHE A 19 -19.74 24.18 -14.84
N VAL A 20 -20.09 24.77 -13.71
CA VAL A 20 -19.41 24.59 -12.42
C VAL A 20 -19.65 23.19 -11.86
N ALA A 21 -20.81 22.60 -12.06
CA ALA A 21 -21.08 21.21 -11.68
C ALA A 21 -20.35 20.17 -12.57
N LEU A 22 -20.12 20.49 -13.85
CA LEU A 22 -19.36 19.62 -14.77
C LEU A 22 -17.83 19.79 -14.62
N THR A 23 -17.35 20.86 -13.96
CA THR A 23 -15.92 21.05 -13.68
C THR A 23 -15.48 20.52 -12.32
N ILE A 24 -16.38 19.93 -11.52
CA ILE A 24 -16.10 19.26 -10.25
C ILE A 24 -15.92 17.73 -10.43
N GLU A 25 -15.95 17.20 -11.64
CA GLU A 25 -15.19 15.97 -11.93
C GLU A 25 -13.70 16.30 -11.95
N ALA A 26 -13.24 16.86 -10.84
CA ALA A 26 -11.88 17.30 -10.65
C ALA A 26 -10.97 16.08 -10.67
N HIS A 27 -10.08 16.08 -11.60
CA HIS A 27 -8.89 15.29 -11.77
C HIS A 27 -8.54 14.45 -10.54
N ALA A 28 -8.83 13.16 -10.62
CA ALA A 28 -8.39 12.16 -9.66
C ALA A 28 -6.90 11.81 -9.85
N PHE A 29 -6.22 12.50 -10.74
CA PHE A 29 -4.80 12.39 -11.03
C PHE A 29 -4.07 13.63 -10.53
N PHE A 30 -3.18 13.43 -9.57
CA PHE A 30 -2.42 14.51 -8.92
C PHE A 30 -1.00 14.66 -9.48
N GLY A 31 -0.59 13.79 -10.40
CA GLY A 31 0.76 13.77 -10.96
C GLY A 31 1.83 13.28 -9.99
N ALA A 32 1.45 12.52 -8.97
CA ALA A 32 2.38 11.93 -8.05
C ALA A 32 3.26 10.88 -8.74
N LYS A 33 4.44 10.63 -8.17
CA LYS A 33 5.39 9.66 -8.73
C LYS A 33 4.75 8.28 -8.90
N PHE A 34 4.77 7.75 -10.13
CA PHE A 34 4.17 6.48 -10.54
C PHE A 34 2.66 6.36 -10.34
N GLU A 35 1.95 7.46 -10.22
CA GLU A 35 0.51 7.46 -10.17
C GLU A 35 -0.07 6.96 -11.52
N PRO A 36 -1.00 5.99 -11.51
CA PRO A 36 -1.65 5.58 -12.74
C PRO A 36 -2.63 6.65 -13.22
N GLN A 37 -2.93 6.65 -14.51
CA GLN A 37 -3.90 7.57 -15.11
C GLN A 37 -5.26 7.51 -14.42
N ASP A 38 -6.09 8.53 -14.66
CA ASP A 38 -7.45 8.57 -14.16
C ASP A 38 -8.23 7.30 -14.54
N GLY A 39 -9.08 6.87 -13.60
CA GLY A 39 -9.85 5.64 -13.74
C GLY A 39 -9.06 4.35 -13.62
N MET A 40 -7.73 4.41 -13.45
CA MET A 40 -6.86 3.23 -13.32
C MET A 40 -6.38 3.01 -11.88
N ILE A 41 -6.26 1.74 -11.48
CA ILE A 41 -5.84 1.34 -10.13
C ILE A 41 -4.87 0.15 -10.20
N TYR A 42 -3.78 0.19 -9.42
CA TYR A 42 -2.82 -0.91 -9.36
C TYR A 42 -3.34 -2.06 -8.50
N HIS A 43 -3.22 -3.27 -9.05
CA HIS A 43 -3.34 -4.53 -8.33
C HIS A 43 -2.03 -4.85 -7.62
N CYS A 44 -2.08 -4.94 -6.29
CA CYS A 44 -0.97 -5.36 -5.46
C CYS A 44 -1.34 -6.60 -4.64
N ALA A 45 -0.37 -7.46 -4.39
CA ALA A 45 -0.53 -8.58 -3.49
C ALA A 45 0.76 -8.89 -2.71
N GLN A 46 0.56 -9.38 -1.49
CA GLN A 46 1.49 -10.23 -0.79
C GLN A 46 0.91 -11.64 -0.79
N ALA A 47 1.59 -12.57 -1.40
CA ALA A 47 1.24 -13.97 -1.27
C ALA A 47 2.26 -14.63 -0.34
N GLU A 48 1.75 -15.52 0.53
CA GLU A 48 2.52 -16.12 1.60
C GLU A 48 3.79 -16.81 1.08
N VAL A 49 4.91 -16.36 1.58
CA VAL A 49 6.18 -17.06 1.50
C VAL A 49 6.66 -17.27 2.93
N ARG A 50 6.19 -18.34 3.56
CA ARG A 50 6.95 -18.91 4.68
C ARG A 50 7.94 -19.90 4.08
N PRO A 51 9.24 -19.62 4.06
CA PRO A 51 10.22 -20.66 3.79
C PRO A 51 10.03 -21.73 4.85
N LYS A 52 10.01 -23.00 4.44
CA LYS A 52 10.00 -24.14 5.37
C LYS A 52 11.20 -24.11 6.33
N ASN A 53 12.26 -23.39 5.95
CA ASN A 53 13.45 -23.12 6.75
C ASN A 53 13.74 -21.62 6.67
N GLN A 54 13.90 -20.96 7.82
CA GLN A 54 14.17 -19.49 7.92
C GLN A 54 15.50 -19.05 7.23
N GLU A 55 16.18 -19.93 6.54
CA GLU A 55 17.48 -19.68 5.90
C GLU A 55 17.38 -19.28 4.43
N GLU A 56 16.29 -19.59 3.75
CA GLU A 56 16.10 -19.23 2.35
C GLU A 56 14.88 -18.33 2.18
N TYR A 57 15.12 -17.02 2.06
CA TYR A 57 14.19 -16.15 1.34
C TYR A 57 14.25 -16.56 -0.13
N ASN A 58 13.50 -17.59 -0.45
CA ASN A 58 13.49 -18.11 -1.81
C ASN A 58 12.76 -17.11 -2.71
N VAL A 59 13.47 -16.63 -3.71
CA VAL A 59 13.03 -15.66 -4.71
C VAL A 59 11.91 -16.22 -5.59
N ASP A 60 11.68 -17.52 -5.56
CA ASP A 60 10.52 -18.18 -6.15
C ASP A 60 9.33 -18.10 -5.20
N TRP A 61 8.56 -17.06 -5.38
CA TRP A 61 7.34 -16.79 -4.66
C TRP A 61 6.22 -17.76 -5.05
N PRO A 62 6.15 -18.99 -4.50
CA PRO A 62 5.12 -19.96 -4.89
C PRO A 62 3.72 -19.44 -4.54
N GLY A 63 3.59 -18.67 -3.45
CA GLY A 63 2.33 -18.08 -3.06
C GLY A 63 1.78 -17.10 -4.09
N THR A 64 2.63 -16.33 -4.77
CA THR A 64 2.18 -15.42 -5.83
C THR A 64 1.61 -16.17 -7.02
N SER A 65 2.18 -17.33 -7.39
CA SER A 65 1.69 -18.15 -8.48
C SER A 65 0.32 -18.76 -8.17
N GLU A 66 0.11 -19.27 -6.94
CA GLU A 66 -1.19 -19.80 -6.50
C GLU A 66 -2.25 -18.69 -6.43
N TYR A 67 -1.89 -17.54 -5.90
CA TYR A 67 -2.76 -16.37 -5.86
C TYR A 67 -3.13 -15.91 -7.28
N ALA A 68 -2.15 -15.79 -8.18
CA ALA A 68 -2.39 -15.37 -9.54
C ALA A 68 -3.26 -16.38 -10.32
N ALA A 69 -3.07 -17.68 -10.10
CA ALA A 69 -3.93 -18.71 -10.67
C ALA A 69 -5.38 -18.59 -10.15
N ALA A 70 -5.55 -18.29 -8.88
CA ALA A 70 -6.86 -18.13 -8.27
C ALA A 70 -7.58 -16.85 -8.73
N CYS A 71 -6.90 -15.72 -8.80
CA CYS A 71 -7.50 -14.44 -9.22
C CYS A 71 -7.48 -14.22 -10.75
N GLY A 72 -6.75 -15.03 -11.50
CA GLY A 72 -6.67 -14.95 -12.96
C GLY A 72 -5.63 -13.97 -13.51
N HIS A 73 -4.95 -13.19 -12.67
CA HIS A 73 -4.04 -12.13 -13.07
C HIS A 73 -2.80 -12.06 -12.16
N GLN A 74 -1.66 -11.66 -12.72
CA GLN A 74 -0.47 -11.37 -11.95
C GLN A 74 -0.54 -9.98 -11.32
N PRO A 75 -0.24 -9.81 -10.02
CA PRO A 75 -0.24 -8.50 -9.40
C PRO A 75 0.84 -7.60 -10.00
N LYS A 76 0.52 -6.32 -10.26
CA LYS A 76 1.50 -5.33 -10.72
C LYS A 76 2.50 -4.98 -9.63
N LEU A 77 2.01 -4.81 -8.39
CA LEU A 77 2.85 -4.54 -7.24
C LEU A 77 2.98 -5.81 -6.39
N ILE A 78 4.21 -6.08 -5.94
CA ILE A 78 4.49 -7.19 -5.02
C ILE A 78 4.95 -6.60 -3.70
N MET A 79 4.19 -6.84 -2.62
CA MET A 79 4.50 -6.34 -1.30
C MET A 79 5.52 -7.22 -0.59
N HIS A 80 6.47 -6.57 0.08
CA HIS A 80 7.47 -7.20 0.93
C HIS A 80 7.83 -6.32 2.11
N TYR A 81 8.32 -6.91 3.20
CA TYR A 81 8.76 -6.19 4.39
C TYR A 81 10.25 -6.37 4.62
N ILE A 82 10.90 -5.32 5.11
CA ILE A 82 12.29 -5.32 5.55
C ILE A 82 12.44 -4.53 6.83
N SER A 83 13.50 -4.82 7.57
CA SER A 83 13.97 -4.03 8.71
C SER A 83 15.41 -3.55 8.47
N PHE A 84 15.93 -2.70 9.35
CA PHE A 84 17.34 -2.28 9.32
C PHE A 84 18.32 -3.35 9.82
N ASP A 85 17.89 -4.59 9.90
CA ASP A 85 18.73 -5.75 10.15
C ASP A 85 19.68 -6.01 8.98
N ASP A 86 20.95 -6.29 9.25
CA ASP A 86 21.94 -6.51 8.18
C ASP A 86 21.62 -7.73 7.32
N ARG A 87 20.99 -8.76 7.91
CA ARG A 87 20.53 -9.94 7.18
C ARG A 87 19.37 -9.56 6.24
N ALA A 88 18.37 -8.81 6.76
CA ALA A 88 17.22 -8.36 5.96
C ALA A 88 17.68 -7.52 4.76
N ILE A 89 18.61 -6.57 4.97
CA ILE A 89 19.16 -5.74 3.89
C ILE A 89 19.95 -6.57 2.88
N ARG A 90 20.77 -7.54 3.33
CA ARG A 90 21.51 -8.43 2.41
C ARG A 90 20.59 -9.30 1.56
N LEU A 91 19.47 -9.76 2.12
CA LEU A 91 18.50 -10.60 1.42
C LEU A 91 17.56 -9.80 0.51
N LEU A 92 17.33 -8.52 0.82
CA LEU A 92 16.48 -7.66 0.01
C LEU A 92 17.00 -7.51 -1.43
N GLU A 93 18.31 -7.31 -1.61
CA GLU A 93 18.90 -7.10 -2.93
C GLU A 93 18.64 -8.28 -3.89
N PRO A 94 18.95 -9.55 -3.56
CA PRO A 94 18.62 -10.66 -4.44
C PRO A 94 17.10 -10.84 -4.62
N THR A 95 16.30 -10.57 -3.59
CA THR A 95 14.82 -10.64 -3.68
C THR A 95 14.30 -9.67 -4.73
N ILE A 96 14.69 -8.39 -4.66
CA ILE A 96 14.20 -7.38 -5.59
C ILE A 96 14.81 -7.56 -6.98
N ARG A 97 16.08 -7.94 -7.09
CA ARG A 97 16.68 -8.33 -8.39
C ARG A 97 15.96 -9.54 -9.00
N GLY A 98 15.53 -10.49 -8.18
CA GLY A 98 14.68 -11.59 -8.57
C GLY A 98 13.35 -11.13 -9.13
N ILE A 99 12.67 -10.20 -8.45
CA ILE A 99 11.42 -9.58 -8.93
C ILE A 99 11.67 -8.88 -10.28
N ALA A 100 12.74 -8.10 -10.39
CA ALA A 100 13.08 -7.35 -11.61
C ALA A 100 13.41 -8.26 -12.81
N ARG A 101 13.88 -9.50 -12.58
CA ARG A 101 14.25 -10.47 -13.61
C ARG A 101 13.13 -11.43 -14.00
N LYS A 102 11.99 -11.41 -13.31
CA LYS A 102 10.85 -12.28 -13.63
C LYS A 102 10.27 -11.97 -15.01
N SER A 103 9.52 -12.92 -15.53
CA SER A 103 8.88 -12.85 -16.85
C SER A 103 7.81 -11.75 -16.98
N HIS A 104 7.45 -11.11 -15.87
CA HIS A 104 6.45 -10.03 -15.81
C HIS A 104 7.08 -8.72 -15.30
N ASP A 105 6.43 -7.62 -15.59
CA ASP A 105 6.88 -6.27 -15.26
C ASP A 105 6.45 -5.83 -13.83
N TYR A 106 6.76 -6.67 -12.85
CA TYR A 106 6.47 -6.40 -11.44
C TYR A 106 7.19 -5.18 -10.88
N TRP A 107 6.53 -4.48 -9.94
CA TRP A 107 7.12 -3.41 -9.16
C TRP A 107 7.07 -3.76 -7.66
N PRO A 108 8.14 -3.53 -6.88
CA PRO A 108 8.12 -3.80 -5.45
C PRO A 108 7.37 -2.70 -4.68
N GLN A 109 6.61 -3.11 -3.66
CA GLN A 109 6.06 -2.28 -2.62
C GLN A 109 6.67 -2.75 -1.29
N ILE A 110 7.50 -1.91 -0.67
CA ILE A 110 8.37 -2.30 0.44
C ILE A 110 7.96 -1.58 1.73
N GLY A 111 7.56 -2.33 2.75
CA GLY A 111 7.46 -1.84 4.12
C GLY A 111 8.84 -1.86 4.78
N LEU A 112 9.39 -0.69 5.15
CA LEU A 112 10.65 -0.57 5.89
C LEU A 112 10.36 -0.33 7.37
N ASP A 113 10.58 -1.35 8.18
CA ASP A 113 10.28 -1.31 9.60
C ASP A 113 11.33 -0.49 10.38
N PHE A 114 10.84 0.32 11.35
CA PHE A 114 11.68 1.06 12.29
C PHE A 114 11.88 0.30 13.60
N TYR A 115 11.70 -1.01 13.57
CA TYR A 115 12.03 -1.90 14.68
C TYR A 115 13.23 -2.78 14.33
N ARG A 116 14.03 -3.06 15.35
CA ARG A 116 15.04 -4.12 15.32
C ARG A 116 14.50 -5.31 16.10
N TYR A 117 14.51 -6.46 15.47
CA TYR A 117 14.10 -7.72 16.06
C TYR A 117 15.34 -8.47 16.59
N GLY A 118 15.19 -9.20 17.70
CA GLY A 118 16.23 -10.06 18.24
C GLY A 118 16.54 -11.24 17.30
N GLN A 119 17.62 -11.96 17.60
CA GLN A 119 17.97 -13.17 16.85
C GLN A 119 16.84 -14.22 16.94
N PRO A 120 16.63 -15.02 15.88
CA PRO A 120 15.69 -16.14 15.92
C PRO A 120 15.95 -17.04 17.13
N GLY A 121 14.92 -17.36 17.90
CA GLY A 121 15.02 -18.16 19.14
C GLY A 121 15.12 -17.36 20.43
N HIS A 122 15.36 -16.04 20.37
CA HIS A 122 15.24 -15.14 21.52
C HIS A 122 13.95 -14.32 21.40
N ILE A 123 13.02 -14.51 22.34
CA ILE A 123 11.79 -13.68 22.45
C ILE A 123 12.21 -12.33 23.06
N LEU A 124 12.95 -11.55 22.30
CA LEU A 124 13.22 -10.17 22.66
C LEU A 124 12.12 -9.28 22.09
N LYS A 125 11.57 -8.43 22.94
CA LYS A 125 10.63 -7.39 22.51
C LYS A 125 11.29 -6.58 21.39
N PRO A 126 10.57 -6.29 20.29
CA PRO A 126 11.09 -5.40 19.25
C PRO A 126 11.56 -4.08 19.82
N ILE A 127 12.72 -3.60 19.38
CA ILE A 127 13.32 -2.34 19.83
C ILE A 127 13.00 -1.27 18.80
N ASP A 128 12.31 -0.21 19.23
CA ASP A 128 12.12 0.99 18.43
C ASP A 128 13.46 1.70 18.21
N ILE A 129 13.85 1.84 16.94
CA ILE A 129 15.09 2.49 16.51
C ILE A 129 14.86 3.86 15.84
N THR A 130 13.67 4.40 15.95
CA THR A 130 13.27 5.64 15.28
C THR A 130 14.18 6.81 15.65
N GLU A 131 14.50 6.97 16.94
CA GLU A 131 15.42 8.01 17.42
C GLU A 131 16.86 7.80 16.89
N ASP A 132 17.31 6.57 16.82
CA ASP A 132 18.64 6.25 16.30
C ASP A 132 18.74 6.53 14.78
N ILE A 133 17.66 6.28 14.02
CA ILE A 133 17.57 6.67 12.61
C ILE A 133 17.62 8.19 12.51
N ALA A 134 16.79 8.91 13.28
CA ALA A 134 16.75 10.38 13.28
C ALA A 134 18.13 10.99 13.58
N LYS A 135 18.88 10.39 14.49
CA LYS A 135 20.24 10.81 14.89
C LYS A 135 21.34 10.34 13.94
N GLY A 136 21.02 9.65 12.84
CA GLY A 136 21.97 9.25 11.80
C GLY A 136 22.76 7.98 12.05
N LYS A 137 22.46 7.23 13.11
CA LYS A 137 23.17 5.96 13.39
C LYS A 137 22.97 4.90 12.31
N TYR A 138 21.96 5.07 11.44
CA TYR A 138 21.61 4.14 10.36
C TYR A 138 21.96 4.65 8.97
N ASP A 139 22.61 5.80 8.83
CA ASP A 139 22.90 6.43 7.53
C ASP A 139 23.60 5.49 6.54
N GLY A 140 24.62 4.75 7.01
CA GLY A 140 25.33 3.81 6.15
C GLY A 140 24.41 2.73 5.55
N LYS A 141 23.41 2.27 6.32
CA LYS A 141 22.40 1.31 5.84
C LYS A 141 21.42 1.96 4.87
N ILE A 142 20.99 3.20 5.17
CA ILE A 142 20.09 3.95 4.30
C ILE A 142 20.76 4.27 2.96
N HIS A 143 22.02 4.69 2.96
CA HIS A 143 22.80 4.89 1.73
C HIS A 143 22.95 3.61 0.90
N ARG A 144 23.16 2.46 1.53
CA ARG A 144 23.17 1.15 0.84
C ARG A 144 21.84 0.84 0.19
N LEU A 145 20.73 1.01 0.93
CA LEU A 145 19.38 0.80 0.42
C LEU A 145 19.10 1.72 -0.78
N ALA A 146 19.35 3.02 -0.64
CA ALA A 146 19.12 3.99 -1.72
C ALA A 146 19.95 3.65 -2.98
N THR A 147 21.22 3.26 -2.80
CA THR A 147 22.08 2.85 -3.91
C THR A 147 21.54 1.61 -4.62
N MET A 148 21.11 0.61 -3.84
CA MET A 148 20.51 -0.62 -4.37
C MET A 148 19.23 -0.34 -5.16
N PHE A 149 18.30 0.46 -4.60
CA PHE A 149 17.07 0.84 -5.31
C PHE A 149 17.37 1.58 -6.62
N LYS A 150 18.30 2.55 -6.59
CA LYS A 150 18.74 3.25 -7.80
C LYS A 150 19.24 2.29 -8.89
N GLN A 151 20.03 1.29 -8.52
CA GLN A 151 20.62 0.33 -9.46
C GLN A 151 19.58 -0.59 -10.11
N MET A 152 18.45 -0.83 -9.46
CA MET A 152 17.39 -1.70 -9.99
C MET A 152 16.65 -1.09 -11.18
N LYS A 153 16.59 0.22 -11.29
CA LYS A 153 15.96 0.96 -12.40
C LYS A 153 14.49 0.64 -12.65
N ILE A 154 13.81 0.02 -11.70
CA ILE A 154 12.36 -0.23 -11.75
C ILE A 154 11.64 0.67 -10.73
N PRO A 155 10.41 1.10 -11.00
CA PRO A 155 9.60 1.79 -10.01
C PRO A 155 9.45 0.97 -8.74
N CYS A 156 9.56 1.63 -7.59
CA CYS A 156 9.38 1.03 -6.27
C CYS A 156 8.57 1.96 -5.38
N PHE A 157 7.70 1.38 -4.56
CA PHE A 157 6.96 2.07 -3.52
C PHE A 157 7.57 1.72 -2.16
N LEU A 158 8.10 2.71 -1.44
CA LEU A 158 8.74 2.52 -0.14
C LEU A 158 7.87 3.13 0.96
N ARG A 159 7.57 2.35 2.00
CA ARG A 159 6.79 2.75 3.18
C ARG A 159 7.67 2.76 4.44
N PRO A 160 8.49 3.81 4.69
CA PRO A 160 9.32 3.88 5.88
C PRO A 160 8.46 4.03 7.14
N GLY A 161 8.75 3.28 8.20
CA GLY A 161 8.05 3.38 9.47
C GLY A 161 6.53 3.24 9.34
N TYR A 162 6.08 2.30 8.52
CA TYR A 162 4.66 2.05 8.23
C TYR A 162 3.85 1.71 9.51
N GLU A 163 2.52 1.85 9.44
CA GLU A 163 1.61 1.66 10.56
C GLU A 163 1.91 2.57 11.76
N PHE A 164 2.26 3.81 11.49
CA PHE A 164 2.40 4.82 12.54
C PHE A 164 1.01 5.29 13.04
N GLY A 165 1.00 5.91 14.21
CA GLY A 165 -0.21 6.33 14.90
C GLY A 165 -0.72 5.26 15.88
N GLY A 166 -1.86 5.47 16.54
CA GLY A 166 -2.44 4.51 17.46
C GLY A 166 -2.88 5.07 18.80
N ASN A 167 -3.57 6.25 18.82
CA ASN A 167 -4.31 6.77 20.00
C ASN A 167 -3.52 6.77 21.33
N GLY A 168 -2.25 7.20 21.29
CA GLY A 168 -1.40 7.30 22.50
C GLY A 168 -0.75 5.97 22.91
N GLN A 169 -1.09 4.86 22.27
CA GLN A 169 -0.37 3.57 22.33
C GLN A 169 0.35 3.30 21.01
N GLY A 170 0.74 4.40 20.33
CA GLY A 170 1.34 4.36 19.00
C GLY A 170 2.52 3.39 18.92
N ARG A 171 2.68 2.80 17.74
CA ARG A 171 3.77 1.86 17.43
C ARG A 171 5.16 2.47 17.72
N PHE A 172 5.28 3.81 17.62
CA PHE A 172 6.53 4.54 17.80
C PHE A 172 6.47 5.49 19.00
N ALA A 173 7.55 5.53 19.78
CA ALA A 173 7.62 6.26 21.04
C ALA A 173 7.57 7.80 20.87
N SER A 174 8.02 8.32 19.73
CA SER A 174 8.11 9.76 19.48
C SER A 174 7.71 10.15 18.07
N LYS A 175 6.67 10.96 17.94
CA LYS A 175 6.23 11.57 16.67
C LYS A 175 7.32 12.46 16.06
N ILE A 176 8.05 13.21 16.89
CA ILE A 176 9.11 14.13 16.45
C ILE A 176 10.26 13.31 15.81
N TYR A 177 10.75 12.30 16.52
CA TYR A 177 11.82 11.44 15.96
C TYR A 177 11.34 10.66 14.74
N TRP A 178 10.06 10.26 14.70
CA TRP A 178 9.51 9.59 13.54
C TRP A 178 9.56 10.49 12.28
N ILE A 179 9.12 11.76 12.40
CA ILE A 179 9.19 12.73 11.31
C ILE A 179 10.65 12.99 10.88
N GLN A 180 11.57 13.13 11.85
CA GLN A 180 12.98 13.34 11.58
C GLN A 180 13.61 12.14 10.87
N ALA A 181 13.30 10.91 11.32
CA ALA A 181 13.75 9.67 10.70
C ALA A 181 13.23 9.54 9.25
N TRP A 182 11.94 9.83 9.04
CA TRP A 182 11.35 9.87 7.70
C TRP A 182 12.09 10.82 6.77
N LYS A 183 12.23 12.10 7.18
CA LYS A 183 12.93 13.13 6.38
C LYS A 183 14.36 12.74 6.08
N ARG A 184 15.09 12.21 7.07
CA ARG A 184 16.46 11.75 6.88
C ARG A 184 16.58 10.64 5.84
N ILE A 185 15.69 9.65 5.86
CA ILE A 185 15.66 8.60 4.85
C ILE A 185 15.37 9.21 3.48
N TYR A 186 14.35 10.07 3.38
CA TYR A 186 14.01 10.74 2.13
C TYR A 186 15.20 11.52 1.56
N ASP A 187 15.86 12.37 2.38
CA ASP A 187 16.97 13.22 1.96
C ASP A 187 18.16 12.39 1.45
N ILE A 188 18.50 11.28 2.13
CA ILE A 188 19.55 10.37 1.67
C ILE A 188 19.18 9.71 0.33
N PHE A 189 17.91 9.33 0.12
CA PHE A 189 17.47 8.80 -1.16
C PHE A 189 17.56 9.84 -2.29
N GLN A 190 17.25 11.12 -2.02
CA GLN A 190 17.43 12.21 -2.97
C GLN A 190 18.91 12.45 -3.27
N GLU A 191 19.77 12.51 -2.24
CA GLU A 191 21.24 12.65 -2.38
C GLU A 191 21.81 11.53 -3.29
N ARG A 192 21.36 10.29 -3.08
CA ARG A 192 21.78 9.14 -3.90
C ARG A 192 21.13 9.09 -5.27
N LYS A 193 20.21 10.01 -5.57
CA LYS A 193 19.47 10.06 -6.84
C LYS A 193 18.69 8.76 -7.11
N ALA A 194 18.06 8.19 -6.08
CA ALA A 194 17.17 7.02 -6.19
C ALA A 194 15.76 7.44 -6.63
N HIS A 195 15.68 8.16 -7.78
CA HIS A 195 14.44 8.77 -8.28
C HIS A 195 13.38 7.76 -8.72
N ASN A 196 13.73 6.49 -8.81
CA ASN A 196 12.80 5.39 -9.07
C ASN A 196 12.06 4.88 -7.82
N VAL A 197 12.11 5.61 -6.70
CA VAL A 197 11.39 5.28 -5.46
C VAL A 197 10.34 6.33 -5.16
N ALA A 198 9.08 5.91 -5.00
CA ALA A 198 7.98 6.71 -4.47
C ALA A 198 7.87 6.48 -2.96
N PHE A 199 7.76 7.56 -2.19
CA PHE A 199 7.63 7.53 -0.74
C PHE A 199 6.16 7.49 -0.34
N VAL A 200 5.76 6.42 0.35
CA VAL A 200 4.37 6.12 0.71
C VAL A 200 4.18 6.26 2.22
N TRP A 201 3.44 7.26 2.63
CA TRP A 201 3.14 7.57 4.03
C TRP A 201 1.96 6.72 4.50
N SER A 202 2.26 5.65 5.27
CA SER A 202 1.35 4.55 5.60
C SER A 202 0.90 4.59 7.05
N ALA A 203 -0.32 5.08 7.29
CA ALA A 203 -0.92 5.19 8.62
C ALA A 203 -1.58 3.89 9.08
N LEU A 204 -1.59 3.68 10.39
CA LEU A 204 -2.53 2.80 11.05
C LEU A 204 -3.83 3.60 11.34
N ASP A 205 -4.92 2.89 11.70
CA ASP A 205 -6.16 3.50 12.16
C ASP A 205 -5.93 4.30 13.46
N ALA A 206 -5.67 5.60 13.30
CA ALA A 206 -5.35 6.48 14.41
C ALA A 206 -5.81 7.91 14.13
N ARG A 207 -6.55 8.51 15.07
CA ARG A 207 -7.03 9.90 14.94
C ARG A 207 -5.91 10.95 14.93
N ASP A 208 -4.74 10.61 15.46
CA ASP A 208 -3.56 11.46 15.55
C ASP A 208 -2.58 11.32 14.36
N PHE A 209 -3.03 10.68 13.28
CA PHE A 209 -2.14 10.38 12.14
C PHE A 209 -1.45 11.63 11.56
N MET A 210 -2.12 12.80 11.53
CA MET A 210 -1.53 14.04 11.02
C MET A 210 -0.35 14.56 11.85
N ASP A 211 -0.24 14.15 13.11
CA ASP A 211 0.91 14.51 13.96
C ASP A 211 2.21 13.85 13.50
N TYR A 212 2.12 12.84 12.63
CA TYR A 212 3.25 12.17 11.98
C TYR A 212 3.50 12.67 10.55
N TYR A 213 2.80 13.73 10.11
CA TYR A 213 2.94 14.16 8.72
C TYR A 213 4.25 14.94 8.49
N PRO A 214 5.17 14.43 7.63
CA PRO A 214 6.45 15.09 7.39
C PRO A 214 6.35 16.30 6.45
N GLY A 215 5.20 16.51 5.84
CA GLY A 215 4.92 17.56 4.85
C GLY A 215 4.87 17.05 3.42
N ASP A 216 4.13 17.77 2.57
CA ASP A 216 3.83 17.37 1.19
C ASP A 216 5.06 17.13 0.31
N ALA A 217 6.16 17.86 0.56
CA ALA A 217 7.41 17.73 -0.18
C ALA A 217 8.15 16.39 0.05
N TYR A 218 7.83 15.69 1.15
CA TYR A 218 8.46 14.43 1.55
C TYR A 218 7.61 13.19 1.26
N VAL A 219 6.42 13.37 0.71
CA VAL A 219 5.44 12.29 0.53
C VAL A 219 4.93 12.29 -0.90
N ASP A 220 5.07 11.16 -1.59
CA ASP A 220 4.47 10.97 -2.92
C ASP A 220 3.04 10.41 -2.83
N TRP A 221 2.80 9.45 -1.91
CA TRP A 221 1.54 8.74 -1.74
C TRP A 221 1.14 8.65 -0.26
N TRP A 222 -0.17 8.63 -0.01
CA TRP A 222 -0.71 8.23 1.28
C TRP A 222 -1.13 6.76 1.23
N ALA A 223 -1.09 6.08 2.40
CA ALA A 223 -1.54 4.70 2.48
C ALA A 223 -2.24 4.37 3.79
N ILE A 224 -3.20 3.46 3.71
CA ILE A 224 -4.01 2.96 4.82
C ILE A 224 -4.16 1.45 4.71
N ASN A 225 -4.36 0.77 5.84
CA ASN A 225 -4.66 -0.65 5.89
C ASN A 225 -6.16 -0.90 6.05
N VAL A 226 -6.67 -1.99 5.47
CA VAL A 226 -8.09 -2.40 5.56
C VAL A 226 -8.17 -3.84 6.00
N PHE A 227 -8.33 -4.07 7.31
CA PHE A 227 -8.44 -5.40 7.89
C PHE A 227 -9.85 -5.74 8.35
N VAL A 228 -10.62 -4.75 8.73
CA VAL A 228 -11.98 -4.91 9.28
C VAL A 228 -12.95 -4.09 8.45
N ASN A 229 -14.19 -4.54 8.38
CA ASN A 229 -15.30 -3.77 7.81
C ASN A 229 -16.34 -3.53 8.92
N ASN A 230 -16.15 -2.44 9.65
CA ASN A 230 -17.12 -1.94 10.63
C ASN A 230 -17.30 -0.42 10.50
N ALA A 231 -18.32 0.13 11.15
CA ALA A 231 -18.70 1.53 11.00
C ALA A 231 -17.58 2.49 11.39
N ASP A 232 -16.90 2.25 12.52
CA ASP A 232 -15.88 3.16 13.05
C ASP A 232 -14.66 3.20 12.14
N GLN A 233 -14.16 2.02 11.70
CA GLN A 233 -13.03 1.96 10.80
C GLN A 233 -13.36 2.53 9.43
N ASN A 234 -14.54 2.25 8.90
CA ASN A 234 -15.00 2.81 7.63
C ASN A 234 -15.10 4.34 7.69
N GLN A 235 -15.55 4.92 8.82
CA GLN A 235 -15.57 6.36 9.02
C GLN A 235 -14.15 6.94 8.98
N PHE A 236 -13.21 6.33 9.70
CA PHE A 236 -11.80 6.75 9.70
C PHE A 236 -11.19 6.66 8.30
N ILE A 237 -11.34 5.51 7.61
CA ILE A 237 -10.79 5.29 6.27
C ILE A 237 -11.34 6.34 5.28
N ASN A 238 -12.66 6.59 5.30
CA ASN A 238 -13.27 7.60 4.45
C ASN A 238 -12.70 9.00 4.73
N TYR A 239 -12.51 9.36 6.01
CA TYR A 239 -11.90 10.63 6.40
C TYR A 239 -10.46 10.73 5.92
N PHE A 240 -9.64 9.67 6.12
CA PHE A 240 -8.25 9.61 5.68
C PHE A 240 -8.13 9.80 4.16
N ILE A 241 -8.94 9.07 3.39
CA ILE A 241 -8.94 9.16 1.93
C ILE A 241 -9.31 10.58 1.47
N GLN A 242 -10.37 11.18 2.03
CA GLN A 242 -10.77 12.55 1.68
C GLN A 242 -9.68 13.57 2.09
N ARG A 243 -9.04 13.36 3.23
CA ARG A 243 -7.95 14.23 3.67
C ARG A 243 -6.74 14.14 2.75
N ALA A 244 -6.39 12.96 2.22
CA ALA A 244 -5.34 12.79 1.24
C ALA A 244 -5.58 13.63 -0.03
N ALA A 245 -6.84 13.71 -0.50
CA ALA A 245 -7.20 14.53 -1.66
C ALA A 245 -6.94 16.03 -1.40
N THR A 246 -7.13 16.54 -0.17
CA THR A 246 -6.82 17.95 0.16
C THR A 246 -5.32 18.25 0.12
N HIS A 247 -4.47 17.23 0.22
CA HIS A 247 -3.03 17.29 0.06
C HIS A 247 -2.57 16.91 -1.35
N GLN A 248 -3.51 16.67 -2.28
CA GLN A 248 -3.23 16.24 -3.65
C GLN A 248 -2.37 14.97 -3.69
N LYS A 249 -2.70 13.98 -2.84
CA LYS A 249 -1.99 12.71 -2.77
C LYS A 249 -2.89 11.55 -3.15
N PRO A 250 -2.42 10.69 -4.08
CA PRO A 250 -3.10 9.43 -4.35
C PRO A 250 -3.00 8.50 -3.14
N VAL A 251 -4.00 7.63 -2.98
CA VAL A 251 -4.08 6.72 -1.85
C VAL A 251 -3.84 5.28 -2.31
N MET A 252 -3.04 4.57 -1.51
CA MET A 252 -2.84 3.13 -1.60
C MET A 252 -3.54 2.45 -0.42
N ILE A 253 -4.40 1.48 -0.66
CA ILE A 253 -4.75 0.49 0.36
C ILE A 253 -3.55 -0.45 0.44
N ALA A 254 -2.62 -0.18 1.39
CA ALA A 254 -1.31 -0.81 1.40
C ALA A 254 -1.33 -2.25 1.87
N GLU A 255 -2.25 -2.57 2.78
CA GLU A 255 -2.43 -3.90 3.35
C GLU A 255 -3.91 -4.17 3.54
N SER A 256 -4.36 -5.36 3.16
CA SER A 256 -5.72 -5.77 3.41
C SER A 256 -5.84 -7.30 3.53
N THR A 257 -6.64 -7.74 4.48
CA THR A 257 -6.97 -9.16 4.67
C THR A 257 -8.23 -9.26 5.55
N PRO A 258 -9.12 -10.25 5.36
CA PRO A 258 -10.36 -10.37 6.13
C PRO A 258 -10.13 -10.86 7.57
N ARG A 259 -9.64 -9.94 8.43
CA ARG A 259 -9.45 -10.16 9.87
C ARG A 259 -10.78 -10.61 10.50
N TYR A 260 -10.76 -11.54 11.44
CA TYR A 260 -11.91 -12.20 12.10
C TYR A 260 -12.75 -13.12 11.20
N ILE A 261 -12.54 -13.15 9.88
CA ILE A 261 -13.48 -13.77 8.94
C ILE A 261 -12.78 -14.85 8.10
N GLY A 262 -11.62 -14.53 7.50
CA GLY A 262 -10.95 -15.39 6.54
C GLY A 262 -11.72 -15.53 5.22
N SER A 263 -11.26 -16.44 4.35
CA SER A 263 -11.89 -16.72 3.05
C SER A 263 -12.75 -17.97 3.02
N VAL A 264 -12.59 -18.86 4.02
CA VAL A 264 -13.18 -20.21 4.02
C VAL A 264 -14.72 -20.19 4.13
N GLY A 265 -15.31 -19.13 4.68
CA GLY A 265 -16.77 -18.96 4.79
C GLY A 265 -17.50 -18.73 3.45
N GLY A 266 -16.77 -18.69 2.33
CA GLY A 266 -17.36 -18.60 0.99
C GLY A 266 -18.16 -17.32 0.78
N GLU A 267 -19.46 -17.48 0.47
CA GLU A 267 -20.38 -16.37 0.24
C GLU A 267 -20.50 -15.44 1.44
N ALA A 268 -20.54 -15.97 2.66
CA ALA A 268 -20.60 -15.17 3.87
C ALA A 268 -19.34 -14.28 4.01
N SER A 269 -18.14 -14.86 3.78
CA SER A 269 -16.89 -14.07 3.76
C SER A 269 -16.91 -12.99 2.69
N TRP A 270 -17.40 -13.33 1.49
CA TRP A 270 -17.53 -12.38 0.38
C TRP A 270 -18.41 -11.19 0.75
N ASN A 271 -19.61 -11.44 1.19
CA ASN A 271 -20.60 -10.39 1.49
C ASN A 271 -20.18 -9.53 2.70
N THR A 272 -19.50 -10.13 3.69
CA THR A 272 -19.12 -9.42 4.91
C THR A 272 -17.87 -8.57 4.73
N TRP A 273 -16.90 -9.01 3.92
CA TRP A 273 -15.61 -8.31 3.82
C TRP A 273 -15.18 -7.99 2.41
N TYR A 274 -15.16 -8.94 1.46
CA TYR A 274 -14.57 -8.74 0.14
C TYR A 274 -15.33 -7.73 -0.72
N GLN A 275 -16.65 -7.85 -0.77
CA GLN A 275 -17.48 -6.93 -1.53
C GLN A 275 -17.40 -5.50 -0.98
N PRO A 276 -17.56 -5.24 0.34
CA PRO A 276 -17.31 -3.91 0.91
C PRO A 276 -15.90 -3.38 0.66
N TYR A 277 -14.88 -4.24 0.73
CA TYR A 277 -13.50 -3.88 0.43
C TYR A 277 -13.32 -3.37 -1.01
N PHE A 278 -13.83 -4.09 -1.99
CA PHE A 278 -13.76 -3.65 -3.38
C PHE A 278 -14.63 -2.41 -3.64
N ASN A 279 -15.81 -2.34 -3.02
CA ASN A 279 -16.63 -1.12 -3.08
C ASN A 279 -15.87 0.10 -2.57
N LEU A 280 -15.11 -0.03 -1.49
CA LEU A 280 -14.25 1.04 -0.98
C LEU A 280 -13.12 1.37 -1.96
N ALA A 281 -12.43 0.35 -2.49
CA ALA A 281 -11.28 0.55 -3.38
C ALA A 281 -11.66 1.29 -4.68
N PHE A 282 -12.88 1.08 -5.18
CA PHE A 282 -13.37 1.75 -6.41
C PHE A 282 -14.23 2.99 -6.15
N LYS A 283 -14.58 3.28 -4.88
CA LYS A 283 -15.45 4.43 -4.54
C LYS A 283 -14.79 5.76 -4.82
N TYR A 284 -13.50 5.87 -4.55
CA TYR A 284 -12.77 7.13 -4.65
C TYR A 284 -11.79 7.08 -5.82
N PRO A 285 -11.88 8.01 -6.79
CA PRO A 285 -11.06 7.99 -8.00
C PRO A 285 -9.55 8.21 -7.72
N HIS A 286 -9.21 8.76 -6.56
CA HIS A 286 -7.81 8.92 -6.10
C HIS A 286 -7.30 7.78 -5.22
N VAL A 287 -8.08 6.72 -5.00
CA VAL A 287 -7.53 5.43 -4.57
C VAL A 287 -6.93 4.76 -5.79
N LYS A 288 -5.61 4.68 -5.84
CA LYS A 288 -4.82 4.32 -7.03
C LYS A 288 -4.08 2.99 -6.90
N ALA A 289 -4.17 2.34 -5.76
CA ALA A 289 -3.63 0.99 -5.54
C ALA A 289 -4.38 0.27 -4.42
N PHE A 290 -4.52 -1.05 -4.55
CA PHE A 290 -5.01 -1.91 -3.48
C PHE A 290 -4.13 -3.15 -3.37
N CYS A 291 -3.74 -3.51 -2.14
CA CYS A 291 -2.88 -4.66 -1.85
C CYS A 291 -3.60 -5.67 -0.98
N TYR A 292 -3.68 -6.91 -1.46
CA TYR A 292 -4.27 -8.02 -0.73
C TYR A 292 -3.19 -8.95 -0.16
N ILE A 293 -3.31 -9.31 1.14
CA ILE A 293 -2.44 -10.28 1.79
C ILE A 293 -3.10 -11.65 1.69
N ASN A 294 -2.62 -12.47 0.75
CA ASN A 294 -3.12 -13.81 0.49
C ASN A 294 -2.37 -14.84 1.34
N ALA A 295 -2.61 -14.85 2.64
CA ALA A 295 -1.87 -15.66 3.59
C ALA A 295 -2.78 -16.50 4.49
N SER A 296 -2.24 -17.59 5.03
CA SER A 296 -2.81 -18.28 6.20
C SER A 296 -2.18 -17.71 7.45
N TRP A 297 -3.00 -17.10 8.28
CA TRP A 297 -2.58 -16.54 9.56
C TRP A 297 -2.70 -17.53 10.71
N LYS A 298 -2.94 -18.81 10.43
CA LYS A 298 -3.00 -19.87 11.46
C LYS A 298 -1.70 -19.89 12.26
N GLY A 299 -1.82 -19.80 13.58
CA GLY A 299 -0.67 -19.73 14.50
C GLY A 299 -0.06 -18.35 14.64
N TYR A 300 -0.64 -17.29 14.07
CA TYR A 300 -0.26 -15.92 14.35
C TYR A 300 -0.60 -15.55 15.81
N PRO A 301 0.27 -14.81 16.54
CA PRO A 301 0.06 -14.52 17.96
C PRO A 301 -1.25 -13.77 18.27
N ASP A 302 -1.70 -12.89 17.40
CA ASP A 302 -2.99 -12.23 17.53
C ASP A 302 -4.10 -13.17 16.99
N PRO A 303 -4.98 -13.71 17.86
CA PRO A 303 -6.01 -14.67 17.46
C PRO A 303 -7.03 -14.06 16.49
N THR A 304 -7.15 -12.75 16.43
CA THR A 304 -8.06 -12.06 15.52
C THR A 304 -7.64 -12.15 14.06
N PHE A 305 -6.36 -12.46 13.81
CA PHE A 305 -5.83 -12.81 12.50
C PHE A 305 -5.72 -14.32 12.24
N ALA A 306 -6.01 -15.20 13.20
CA ALA A 306 -5.78 -16.64 13.10
C ALA A 306 -6.68 -17.37 12.09
N TYR A 307 -6.94 -16.76 10.94
CA TYR A 307 -7.79 -17.25 9.86
C TYR A 307 -7.00 -17.56 8.60
N ASP A 308 -7.53 -18.45 7.76
CA ASP A 308 -6.99 -18.67 6.42
C ASP A 308 -7.62 -17.65 5.45
N CYS A 309 -6.84 -16.68 5.03
CA CYS A 309 -7.27 -15.58 4.17
C CYS A 309 -6.88 -15.81 2.70
N ARG A 310 -6.37 -17.00 2.35
CA ARG A 310 -6.01 -17.32 0.96
C ARG A 310 -7.28 -17.50 0.12
N ILE A 311 -7.42 -16.71 -0.95
CA ILE A 311 -8.63 -16.73 -1.81
C ILE A 311 -8.88 -18.10 -2.43
N GLN A 312 -7.83 -18.86 -2.77
CA GLN A 312 -7.94 -20.20 -3.35
C GLN A 312 -8.50 -21.25 -2.39
N ARG A 313 -8.68 -20.92 -1.11
CA ARG A 313 -9.29 -21.83 -0.11
C ARG A 313 -10.82 -21.88 -0.18
N SER A 314 -11.43 -21.00 -0.96
CA SER A 314 -12.85 -20.98 -1.25
C SER A 314 -13.09 -20.81 -2.73
N SER A 315 -13.76 -21.76 -3.38
CA SER A 315 -14.13 -21.67 -4.80
C SER A 315 -15.05 -20.47 -5.07
N TYR A 316 -15.95 -20.16 -4.14
CA TYR A 316 -16.85 -19.01 -4.24
C TYR A 316 -16.06 -17.69 -4.22
N VAL A 317 -15.20 -17.49 -3.19
CA VAL A 317 -14.38 -16.27 -3.08
C VAL A 317 -13.46 -16.15 -4.29
N ALA A 318 -12.79 -17.22 -4.71
CA ALA A 318 -11.89 -17.18 -5.87
C ALA A 318 -12.63 -16.79 -7.16
N ALA A 319 -13.83 -17.33 -7.39
CA ALA A 319 -14.63 -17.01 -8.57
C ALA A 319 -15.05 -15.54 -8.60
N ARG A 320 -15.59 -15.03 -7.48
CA ARG A 320 -16.01 -13.63 -7.37
C ARG A 320 -14.82 -12.66 -7.41
N TYR A 321 -13.70 -13.05 -6.78
CA TYR A 321 -12.46 -12.26 -6.84
C TYR A 321 -11.94 -12.15 -8.28
N ARG A 322 -11.94 -13.26 -9.04
CA ARG A 322 -11.55 -13.27 -10.46
C ARG A 322 -12.46 -12.38 -11.32
N GLU A 323 -13.75 -12.38 -11.03
CA GLU A 323 -14.71 -11.49 -11.71
C GLU A 323 -14.33 -10.03 -11.51
N VAL A 324 -14.05 -9.61 -10.25
CA VAL A 324 -13.58 -8.25 -9.97
C VAL A 324 -12.25 -7.96 -10.67
N MET A 325 -11.29 -8.90 -10.64
CA MET A 325 -9.98 -8.71 -11.29
C MET A 325 -10.06 -8.59 -12.81
N SER A 326 -11.16 -9.00 -13.44
CA SER A 326 -11.39 -8.79 -14.89
C SER A 326 -11.75 -7.34 -15.26
N ASN A 327 -11.92 -6.46 -14.29
CA ASN A 327 -12.23 -5.04 -14.55
C ASN A 327 -11.03 -4.36 -15.24
N ARG A 328 -11.30 -3.74 -16.40
CA ARG A 328 -10.31 -3.09 -17.25
C ARG A 328 -9.60 -1.89 -16.61
N SER A 329 -10.16 -1.33 -15.55
CA SER A 329 -9.50 -0.27 -14.77
C SER A 329 -8.35 -0.78 -13.89
N ILE A 330 -8.23 -2.09 -13.70
CA ILE A 330 -7.19 -2.66 -12.86
C ILE A 330 -5.93 -2.93 -13.68
N ILE A 331 -4.81 -2.38 -13.21
CA ILE A 331 -3.50 -2.60 -13.83
C ILE A 331 -2.84 -3.83 -13.22
N HIS A 332 -2.68 -4.85 -14.04
CA HIS A 332 -1.97 -6.08 -13.72
C HIS A 332 -0.56 -6.08 -14.30
N ALA A 333 0.31 -6.96 -13.80
CA ALA A 333 1.59 -7.18 -14.45
C ALA A 333 1.41 -7.85 -15.81
N ILE A 334 2.12 -7.34 -16.80
CA ILE A 334 2.15 -7.93 -18.14
C ILE A 334 3.41 -8.76 -18.34
N LYS A 335 3.31 -9.79 -19.17
CA LYS A 335 4.46 -10.60 -19.55
C LYS A 335 5.43 -9.74 -20.38
N ARG A 336 6.70 -9.74 -20.01
CA ARG A 336 7.74 -9.05 -20.79
C ARG A 336 7.95 -9.82 -22.10
N SER A 337 8.04 -9.10 -23.21
CA SER A 337 8.54 -9.68 -24.47
C SER A 337 9.98 -10.14 -24.26
N THR A 338 10.24 -11.40 -24.52
CA THR A 338 11.62 -11.92 -24.62
C THR A 338 12.19 -11.42 -25.94
N HIS A 339 12.98 -10.34 -25.86
CA HIS A 339 13.87 -9.92 -26.93
C HIS A 339 15.25 -10.49 -26.70
#